data_a4a4c5159809c29a2a738eb7f8362abe
#
_entry.id   a4a4c5159809c29a2a738eb7f8362abe
#
_cell.length_a   1.000
_cell.length_b   1.000
_cell.length_c   1.000
_cell.angle_alpha   90.00
_cell.angle_beta   90.00
_cell.angle_gamma   90.00
#
_symmetry.space_group_name_H-M   'P 1'
#
loop_
_entity.id
_entity.type
_entity.pdbx_description
1 polymer ?
#
loop_
_entity_poly.entity_id
_entity_poly.type
_entity_poly.pdbx_seq_one_letter_code
_entity_poly.pdbx_strand_id
1 'polypeptide(L)'
;SPAQVDRLMEHLFSPDELWTKVGLSTVGQSAPYYKEDGYWNGAVWFPHQWMMWKALLDLGKGEEAYRVAHTALDNWEKECEESYFTFEHFIISSGRGAGWHQFSGLSSPILNWFAAYYRPGKVSTGFEVWITKSDFNENHSRYKAELSFDDSTKPHERCMIVCMDAGHQYEVFFNGKPVQYRSGHAGMLEITLPATNKTGELEVRTLD
;
A
#
# COMPACT_ATOMS: atom_id res chain seq x y z
N SER A 1 7.54 19.20 4.02
CA SER A 1 7.94 19.87 2.76
C SER A 1 8.39 18.83 1.74
N PRO A 2 8.40 19.11 0.42
CA PRO A 2 8.88 18.19 -0.60
C PRO A 2 10.29 17.64 -0.29
N ALA A 3 11.23 18.49 0.07
CA ALA A 3 12.60 18.05 0.43
C ALA A 3 12.66 17.09 1.63
N GLN A 4 11.73 17.18 2.58
CA GLN A 4 11.62 16.20 3.67
C GLN A 4 11.06 14.87 3.17
N VAL A 5 10.11 14.91 2.24
CA VAL A 5 9.57 13.69 1.61
C VAL A 5 10.67 12.99 0.81
N ASP A 6 11.40 13.73 -0.04
CA ASP A 6 12.49 13.16 -0.83
C ASP A 6 13.54 12.48 0.07
N ARG A 7 13.96 13.15 1.15
CA ARG A 7 14.88 12.57 2.11
C ARG A 7 14.32 11.34 2.84
N LEU A 8 13.03 11.36 3.18
CA LEU A 8 12.36 10.19 3.76
C LEU A 8 12.39 9.01 2.80
N MET A 9 12.10 9.24 1.51
CA MET A 9 12.13 8.21 0.49
C MET A 9 13.54 7.62 0.31
N GLU A 10 14.58 8.46 0.32
CA GLU A 10 15.98 8.00 0.29
C GLU A 10 16.28 7.03 1.44
N HIS A 11 15.89 7.36 2.67
CA HIS A 11 16.10 6.49 3.83
C HIS A 11 15.25 5.23 3.80
N LEU A 12 13.97 5.33 3.44
CA LEU A 12 13.07 4.19 3.40
C LEU A 12 13.51 3.12 2.41
N PHE A 13 14.00 3.53 1.23
CA PHE A 13 14.31 2.61 0.14
C PHE A 13 15.81 2.40 -0.09
N SER A 14 16.66 2.94 0.80
CA SER A 14 18.08 2.64 0.81
C SER A 14 18.34 1.23 1.36
N PRO A 15 19.10 0.38 0.64
CA PRO A 15 19.49 -0.94 1.12
C PRO A 15 20.50 -0.89 2.29
N ASP A 16 21.14 0.26 2.50
CA ASP A 16 22.06 0.49 3.64
C ASP A 16 21.32 1.02 4.88
N GLU A 17 20.04 1.37 4.75
CA GLU A 17 19.23 1.95 5.82
C GLU A 17 18.03 1.03 6.16
N LEU A 18 16.85 1.31 5.63
CA LEU A 18 15.64 0.60 6.06
C LEU A 18 15.20 -0.51 5.09
N TRP A 19 15.49 -0.38 3.80
CA TRP A 19 15.02 -1.34 2.82
C TRP A 19 15.84 -2.63 2.85
N THR A 20 15.15 -3.77 2.97
CA THR A 20 15.75 -5.10 2.91
C THR A 20 15.07 -5.96 1.85
N LYS A 21 15.61 -7.14 1.59
CA LYS A 21 14.98 -8.12 0.69
C LYS A 21 13.61 -8.63 1.17
N VAL A 22 13.27 -8.39 2.45
CA VAL A 22 12.04 -8.86 3.11
C VAL A 22 11.05 -7.71 3.35
N GLY A 23 11.46 -6.48 3.12
CA GLY A 23 10.70 -5.26 3.38
C GLY A 23 11.49 -4.27 4.25
N LEU A 24 10.79 -3.31 4.85
CA LEU A 24 11.39 -2.31 5.72
C LEU A 24 11.74 -2.91 7.09
N SER A 25 13.01 -2.80 7.49
CA SER A 25 13.44 -3.16 8.84
C SER A 25 12.84 -2.21 9.88
N THR A 26 12.75 -2.66 11.14
CA THR A 26 12.21 -1.84 12.23
C THR A 26 13.12 -0.69 12.66
N VAL A 27 14.41 -0.77 12.35
CA VAL A 27 15.41 0.28 12.58
C VAL A 27 16.39 0.31 11.42
N GLY A 28 17.06 1.44 11.20
CA GLY A 28 18.09 1.56 10.17
C GLY A 28 19.24 0.56 10.40
N GLN A 29 19.68 -0.07 9.33
CA GLN A 29 20.75 -1.09 9.36
C GLN A 29 22.10 -0.49 9.80
N SER A 30 22.26 0.83 9.68
CA SER A 30 23.41 1.59 10.19
C SER A 30 23.39 1.80 11.72
N ALA A 31 22.27 1.51 12.40
CA ALA A 31 22.15 1.71 13.83
C ALA A 31 23.03 0.71 14.61
N PRO A 32 23.78 1.15 15.66
CA PRO A 32 24.72 0.29 16.37
C PRO A 32 24.08 -0.88 17.13
N TYR A 33 22.77 -0.85 17.30
CA TYR A 33 21.99 -1.90 17.94
C TYR A 33 21.18 -2.75 16.95
N TYR A 34 21.34 -2.51 15.63
CA TYR A 34 20.69 -3.31 14.59
C TYR A 34 21.15 -4.77 14.62
N LYS A 35 20.19 -5.69 14.42
CA LYS A 35 20.43 -7.12 14.27
C LYS A 35 19.46 -7.70 13.24
N GLU A 36 19.95 -8.37 12.22
CA GLU A 36 19.13 -8.98 11.16
C GLU A 36 18.07 -9.98 11.68
N ASP A 37 18.40 -10.67 12.75
CA ASP A 37 17.52 -11.61 13.49
C ASP A 37 16.92 -10.99 14.77
N GLY A 38 17.07 -9.69 14.93
CA GLY A 38 16.55 -8.96 16.07
C GLY A 38 15.02 -8.85 16.06
N TYR A 39 14.43 -8.76 17.23
CA TYR A 39 12.98 -8.65 17.40
C TYR A 39 12.47 -7.27 16.95
N TRP A 40 12.60 -6.24 17.80
CA TRP A 40 12.21 -4.86 17.47
C TRP A 40 13.39 -3.98 17.02
N ASN A 41 14.52 -4.56 16.76
CA ASN A 41 15.73 -3.87 16.32
C ASN A 41 16.35 -4.48 15.05
N GLY A 42 15.51 -5.01 14.19
CA GLY A 42 15.92 -5.55 12.90
C GLY A 42 14.78 -6.14 12.10
N ALA A 43 14.15 -7.21 12.59
CA ALA A 43 13.13 -7.95 11.88
C ALA A 43 12.03 -7.10 11.20
N VAL A 44 11.41 -7.66 10.17
CA VAL A 44 10.32 -7.03 9.43
C VAL A 44 8.97 -7.42 10.03
N TRP A 45 8.15 -6.42 10.34
CA TRP A 45 6.83 -6.57 10.94
C TRP A 45 5.75 -6.04 10.00
N PHE A 46 4.78 -6.83 9.64
CA PHE A 46 3.74 -6.41 8.69
C PHE A 46 2.89 -5.22 9.14
N PRO A 47 2.56 -5.02 10.42
CA PRO A 47 1.90 -3.79 10.85
C PRO A 47 2.67 -2.51 10.53
N HIS A 48 4.01 -2.52 10.66
CA HIS A 48 4.84 -1.38 10.24
C HIS A 48 4.82 -1.18 8.74
N GLN A 49 4.93 -2.27 7.96
CA GLN A 49 4.81 -2.20 6.50
C GLN A 49 3.46 -1.61 6.09
N TRP A 50 2.39 -2.00 6.79
CA TRP A 50 1.04 -1.49 6.53
C TRP A 50 0.91 0.01 6.81
N MET A 51 1.47 0.49 7.94
CA MET A 51 1.49 1.93 8.25
C MET A 51 2.27 2.70 7.20
N MET A 52 3.44 2.21 6.78
CA MET A 52 4.25 2.84 5.74
C MET A 52 3.53 2.82 4.38
N TRP A 53 2.91 1.72 4.03
CA TRP A 53 2.09 1.61 2.82
C TRP A 53 0.99 2.66 2.77
N LYS A 54 0.24 2.84 3.86
CA LYS A 54 -0.81 3.87 3.96
C LYS A 54 -0.23 5.29 3.85
N ALA A 55 0.87 5.56 4.54
CA ALA A 55 1.54 6.86 4.48
C ALA A 55 2.11 7.15 3.08
N LEU A 56 2.62 6.15 2.37
CA LEU A 56 3.09 6.30 1.00
C LEU A 56 1.95 6.66 0.03
N LEU A 57 0.76 6.09 0.23
CA LEU A 57 -0.44 6.50 -0.53
C LEU A 57 -0.80 7.97 -0.26
N ASP A 58 -0.73 8.42 0.99
CA ASP A 58 -0.96 9.82 1.34
C ASP A 58 0.09 10.77 0.76
N LEU A 59 1.33 10.31 0.59
CA LEU A 59 2.40 11.07 -0.04
C LEU A 59 2.39 11.03 -1.58
N GLY A 60 1.39 10.40 -2.20
CA GLY A 60 1.33 10.24 -3.65
C GLY A 60 2.40 9.28 -4.22
N LYS A 61 2.94 8.38 -3.38
CA LYS A 61 4.02 7.44 -3.69
C LYS A 61 3.47 6.02 -3.92
N GLY A 62 2.59 5.90 -4.90
CA GLY A 62 1.86 4.65 -5.15
C GLY A 62 2.74 3.50 -5.60
N GLU A 63 3.77 3.75 -6.41
CA GLU A 63 4.72 2.72 -6.84
C GLU A 63 5.52 2.14 -5.67
N GLU A 64 5.98 3.00 -4.78
CA GLU A 64 6.68 2.60 -3.56
C GLU A 64 5.75 1.89 -2.57
N ALA A 65 4.50 2.34 -2.48
CA ALA A 65 3.46 1.64 -1.72
C ALA A 65 3.24 0.22 -2.26
N TYR A 66 3.13 0.07 -3.58
CA TYR A 66 3.03 -1.24 -4.22
C TYR A 66 4.25 -2.12 -3.91
N ARG A 67 5.46 -1.56 -3.99
CA ARG A 67 6.70 -2.28 -3.67
C ARG A 67 6.70 -2.84 -2.25
N VAL A 68 6.27 -2.05 -1.26
CA VAL A 68 6.16 -2.52 0.13
C VAL A 68 5.15 -3.66 0.26
N ALA A 69 3.97 -3.50 -0.29
CA ALA A 69 2.90 -4.49 -0.23
C ALA A 69 3.27 -5.79 -0.95
N HIS A 70 3.81 -5.70 -2.16
CA HIS A 70 4.19 -6.86 -2.96
C HIS A 70 5.31 -7.67 -2.30
N THR A 71 6.35 -7.00 -1.79
CA THR A 71 7.42 -7.67 -1.06
C THR A 71 6.91 -8.43 0.16
N ALA A 72 5.96 -7.85 0.89
CA ALA A 72 5.34 -8.52 2.04
C ALA A 72 4.48 -9.73 1.63
N LEU A 73 3.70 -9.60 0.54
CA LEU A 73 2.89 -10.69 -0.02
C LEU A 73 3.77 -11.86 -0.47
N ASP A 74 4.85 -11.59 -1.21
CA ASP A 74 5.79 -12.61 -1.69
C ASP A 74 6.45 -13.37 -0.53
N ASN A 75 6.87 -12.66 0.51
CA ASN A 75 7.49 -13.31 1.67
C ASN A 75 6.49 -14.16 2.45
N TRP A 76 5.26 -13.66 2.62
CA TRP A 76 4.20 -14.40 3.30
C TRP A 76 3.78 -15.64 2.52
N GLU A 77 3.64 -15.54 1.19
CA GLU A 77 3.30 -16.66 0.31
C GLU A 77 4.33 -17.78 0.44
N LYS A 78 5.63 -17.48 0.27
CA LYS A 78 6.73 -18.45 0.42
C LYS A 78 6.73 -19.14 1.77
N GLU A 79 6.53 -18.38 2.85
CA GLU A 79 6.49 -18.96 4.20
C GLU A 79 5.29 -19.88 4.39
N CYS A 80 4.11 -19.44 3.92
CA CYS A 80 2.89 -20.25 4.04
C CYS A 80 2.92 -21.53 3.19
N GLU A 81 3.52 -21.50 2.01
CA GLU A 81 3.70 -22.69 1.16
C GLU A 81 4.57 -23.76 1.82
N GLU A 82 5.59 -23.35 2.58
CA GLU A 82 6.51 -24.26 3.24
C GLU A 82 6.04 -24.72 4.62
N SER A 83 5.50 -23.80 5.45
CA SER A 83 5.22 -24.07 6.86
C SER A 83 3.73 -24.18 7.21
N TYR A 84 2.84 -23.59 6.38
CA TYR A 84 1.40 -23.44 6.64
C TYR A 84 1.09 -22.56 7.87
N PHE A 85 2.04 -21.71 8.31
CA PHE A 85 1.89 -20.85 9.48
C PHE A 85 1.88 -19.36 9.14
N THR A 86 1.27 -18.58 10.03
CA THR A 86 1.27 -17.11 10.01
C THR A 86 2.11 -16.60 11.16
N PHE A 87 3.30 -16.11 10.88
CA PHE A 87 4.27 -15.73 11.89
C PHE A 87 4.08 -14.30 12.40
N GLU A 88 4.71 -14.02 13.53
CA GLU A 88 4.71 -12.73 14.19
C GLU A 88 5.53 -11.69 13.43
N HIS A 89 6.70 -12.07 12.91
CA HIS A 89 7.62 -11.23 12.15
C HIS A 89 8.48 -12.08 11.22
N PHE A 90 9.29 -11.41 10.39
CA PHE A 90 10.17 -12.06 9.41
C PHE A 90 11.62 -11.67 9.64
N ILE A 91 12.51 -12.67 9.65
CA ILE A 91 13.96 -12.51 9.79
C ILE A 91 14.58 -12.05 8.47
N ILE A 92 15.36 -10.99 8.50
CA ILE A 92 15.92 -10.38 7.29
C ILE A 92 16.91 -11.31 6.59
N SER A 93 17.82 -11.97 7.33
CA SER A 93 18.86 -12.83 6.77
C SER A 93 18.29 -14.06 6.04
N SER A 94 17.28 -14.70 6.61
CA SER A 94 16.69 -15.93 6.08
C SER A 94 15.45 -15.70 5.20
N GLY A 95 14.70 -14.63 5.43
CA GLY A 95 13.37 -14.40 4.86
C GLY A 95 12.29 -15.28 5.50
N ARG A 96 12.62 -16.02 6.59
CA ARG A 96 11.70 -16.92 7.27
C ARG A 96 10.90 -16.22 8.34
N GLY A 97 9.68 -16.72 8.56
CA GLY A 97 8.86 -16.33 9.68
C GLY A 97 9.48 -16.75 11.02
N ALA A 98 9.28 -15.93 12.05
CA ALA A 98 9.78 -16.16 13.40
C ALA A 98 8.81 -15.61 14.46
N GLY A 99 9.10 -15.89 15.72
CA GLY A 99 8.24 -15.58 16.84
C GLY A 99 7.07 -16.57 16.93
N TRP A 100 5.89 -16.10 17.33
CA TRP A 100 4.74 -16.96 17.46
C TRP A 100 4.20 -17.38 16.09
N HIS A 101 4.11 -18.68 15.84
CA HIS A 101 3.77 -19.25 14.53
C HIS A 101 2.26 -19.30 14.18
N GLN A 102 1.40 -18.83 15.07
CA GLN A 102 -0.05 -18.70 14.86
C GLN A 102 -0.52 -17.29 15.19
N PHE A 103 0.20 -16.27 14.73
CA PHE A 103 -0.10 -14.88 15.05
C PHE A 103 -0.78 -14.16 13.86
N SER A 104 -1.96 -14.63 13.49
CA SER A 104 -2.74 -14.06 12.37
C SER A 104 -3.06 -12.57 12.54
N GLY A 105 -3.14 -12.05 13.76
CA GLY A 105 -3.33 -10.63 14.03
C GLY A 105 -2.22 -9.75 13.44
N LEU A 106 -0.96 -10.16 13.56
CA LEU A 106 0.18 -9.44 12.99
C LEU A 106 0.36 -9.70 11.48
N SER A 107 -0.16 -10.81 10.97
CA SER A 107 -0.17 -11.12 9.53
C SER A 107 -1.40 -10.56 8.80
N SER A 108 -2.38 -10.00 9.51
CA SER A 108 -3.64 -9.50 8.92
C SER A 108 -3.46 -8.43 7.82
N PRO A 109 -2.38 -7.60 7.77
CA PRO A 109 -2.14 -6.69 6.66
C PRO A 109 -2.12 -7.35 5.28
N ILE A 110 -1.75 -8.62 5.19
CA ILE A 110 -1.79 -9.43 3.96
C ILE A 110 -3.18 -9.38 3.30
N LEU A 111 -4.24 -9.47 4.09
CA LEU A 111 -5.62 -9.43 3.58
C LEU A 111 -5.94 -8.07 2.94
N ASN A 112 -5.42 -6.98 3.52
CA ASN A 112 -5.59 -5.63 2.99
C ASN A 112 -4.84 -5.44 1.68
N TRP A 113 -3.58 -5.86 1.60
CA TRP A 113 -2.77 -5.74 0.39
C TRP A 113 -3.31 -6.63 -0.73
N PHE A 114 -3.66 -7.88 -0.43
CA PHE A 114 -4.27 -8.77 -1.40
C PHE A 114 -5.60 -8.18 -1.92
N ALA A 115 -6.43 -7.65 -1.03
CA ALA A 115 -7.69 -7.02 -1.43
C ALA A 115 -7.45 -5.78 -2.29
N ALA A 116 -6.49 -4.92 -1.92
CA ALA A 116 -6.19 -3.68 -2.63
C ALA A 116 -5.69 -3.91 -4.06
N TYR A 117 -4.86 -4.92 -4.27
CA TYR A 117 -4.15 -5.10 -5.54
C TYR A 117 -4.69 -6.24 -6.43
N TYR A 118 -5.47 -7.19 -5.88
CA TYR A 118 -5.86 -8.41 -6.58
C TYR A 118 -7.35 -8.76 -6.52
N ARG A 119 -8.16 -8.00 -5.78
CA ARG A 119 -9.59 -8.29 -5.63
C ARG A 119 -10.47 -7.23 -6.29
N PRO A 120 -11.13 -7.52 -7.44
CA PRO A 120 -12.14 -6.63 -8.02
C PRO A 120 -13.22 -6.22 -7.01
N GLY A 121 -13.67 -4.97 -7.09
CA GLY A 121 -14.65 -4.40 -6.17
C GLY A 121 -14.06 -3.96 -4.83
N LYS A 122 -12.73 -3.79 -4.74
CA LYS A 122 -12.05 -3.29 -3.54
C LYS A 122 -11.36 -1.96 -3.79
N VAL A 123 -11.32 -1.15 -2.74
CA VAL A 123 -10.73 0.18 -2.75
C VAL A 123 -9.84 0.35 -1.53
N SER A 124 -8.75 1.09 -1.70
CA SER A 124 -7.85 1.46 -0.61
C SER A 124 -7.31 2.87 -0.76
N THR A 125 -7.29 3.59 0.34
CA THR A 125 -6.76 4.95 0.45
C THR A 125 -5.67 4.99 1.53
N GLY A 126 -4.94 6.07 1.62
CA GLY A 126 -4.09 6.40 2.76
C GLY A 126 -4.90 6.68 4.05
N PHE A 127 -4.33 7.43 4.97
CA PHE A 127 -4.98 7.89 6.21
C PHE A 127 -5.72 9.22 6.02
N GLU A 128 -5.33 10.00 5.02
CA GLU A 128 -5.81 11.37 4.77
C GLU A 128 -6.98 11.43 3.77
N VAL A 129 -7.46 10.30 3.28
CA VAL A 129 -8.58 10.23 2.31
C VAL A 129 -9.65 9.29 2.83
N TRP A 130 -10.85 9.81 3.01
CA TRP A 130 -12.03 9.04 3.44
C TRP A 130 -13.00 8.88 2.29
N ILE A 131 -13.50 7.67 2.12
CA ILE A 131 -14.59 7.35 1.18
C ILE A 131 -15.89 7.51 1.95
N THR A 132 -16.63 8.57 1.68
CA THR A 132 -17.90 8.87 2.37
C THR A 132 -19.08 8.15 1.73
N LYS A 133 -18.96 7.86 0.43
CA LYS A 133 -19.92 7.06 -0.34
C LYS A 133 -19.19 6.35 -1.46
N SER A 134 -19.57 5.12 -1.76
CA SER A 134 -19.02 4.38 -2.89
C SER A 134 -20.02 3.39 -3.47
N ASP A 135 -19.92 3.19 -4.77
CA ASP A 135 -20.75 2.27 -5.51
C ASP A 135 -19.96 1.61 -6.65
N PHE A 136 -20.00 0.28 -6.70
CA PHE A 136 -19.58 -0.51 -7.84
C PHE A 136 -20.84 -1.08 -8.54
N ASN A 137 -20.80 -1.17 -9.86
CA ASN A 137 -21.77 -2.00 -10.54
C ASN A 137 -21.47 -3.50 -10.32
N GLU A 138 -22.42 -4.37 -10.67
CA GLU A 138 -22.38 -5.82 -10.38
C GLU A 138 -21.08 -6.52 -10.86
N ASN A 139 -20.59 -6.15 -12.03
CA ASN A 139 -19.39 -6.76 -12.65
C ASN A 139 -18.11 -5.97 -12.38
N HIS A 140 -18.11 -5.00 -11.49
CA HIS A 140 -16.96 -4.16 -11.13
C HIS A 140 -16.29 -3.44 -12.33
N SER A 141 -17.03 -3.16 -13.38
CA SER A 141 -16.56 -2.40 -14.55
C SER A 141 -16.78 -0.90 -14.44
N ARG A 142 -17.51 -0.46 -13.41
CA ARG A 142 -17.73 0.95 -13.07
C ARG A 142 -17.65 1.18 -11.58
N TYR A 143 -17.02 2.27 -11.20
CA TYR A 143 -16.91 2.71 -9.81
C TYR A 143 -17.20 4.20 -9.67
N LYS A 144 -17.94 4.58 -8.63
CA LYS A 144 -18.16 5.97 -8.21
C LYS A 144 -17.94 6.11 -6.72
N ALA A 145 -17.32 7.23 -6.31
CA ALA A 145 -17.16 7.55 -4.91
C ALA A 145 -17.22 9.05 -4.64
N GLU A 146 -17.72 9.38 -3.45
CA GLU A 146 -17.52 10.68 -2.84
C GLU A 146 -16.37 10.59 -1.85
N LEU A 147 -15.37 11.47 -2.02
CA LEU A 147 -14.16 11.50 -1.22
C LEU A 147 -14.13 12.76 -0.35
N SER A 148 -13.63 12.58 0.88
CA SER A 148 -13.28 13.68 1.79
C SER A 148 -11.80 13.60 2.10
N PHE A 149 -11.14 14.75 2.25
CA PHE A 149 -9.70 14.85 2.46
C PHE A 149 -9.40 15.52 3.79
N ASP A 150 -8.29 15.12 4.42
CA ASP A 150 -7.77 15.79 5.60
C ASP A 150 -7.41 17.24 5.26
N ASP A 151 -7.90 18.19 6.04
CA ASP A 151 -7.67 19.61 5.91
C ASP A 151 -6.60 20.15 6.88
N SER A 152 -6.06 19.31 7.74
CA SER A 152 -4.99 19.67 8.67
C SER A 152 -3.63 19.86 8.01
N THR A 153 -3.46 19.30 6.81
CA THR A 153 -2.24 19.41 6.00
C THR A 153 -2.44 20.35 4.80
N LYS A 154 -1.33 20.84 4.21
CA LYS A 154 -1.41 21.60 2.95
C LYS A 154 -1.87 20.66 1.82
N PRO A 155 -2.66 21.18 0.85
CA PRO A 155 -3.05 20.41 -0.32
C PRO A 155 -1.83 19.83 -1.04
N HIS A 156 -1.87 18.53 -1.30
CA HIS A 156 -0.85 17.78 -2.06
C HIS A 156 -1.51 16.61 -2.78
N GLU A 157 -0.81 16.02 -3.73
CA GLU A 157 -1.28 14.82 -4.42
C GLU A 157 -1.24 13.61 -3.50
N ARG A 158 -2.24 12.74 -3.64
CA ARG A 158 -2.37 11.47 -2.92
C ARG A 158 -2.63 10.35 -3.90
N CYS A 159 -2.41 9.11 -3.50
CA CYS A 159 -2.78 7.94 -4.28
C CYS A 159 -3.97 7.20 -3.67
N MET A 160 -4.77 6.63 -4.55
CA MET A 160 -5.87 5.74 -4.20
C MET A 160 -5.80 4.50 -5.09
N ILE A 161 -6.09 3.34 -4.54
CA ILE A 161 -6.11 2.09 -5.29
C ILE A 161 -7.57 1.67 -5.46
N VAL A 162 -7.97 1.41 -6.70
CA VAL A 162 -9.27 0.84 -7.04
C VAL A 162 -9.04 -0.41 -7.87
N CYS A 163 -9.52 -1.56 -7.40
CA CYS A 163 -9.42 -2.80 -8.14
C CYS A 163 -10.72 -3.05 -8.90
N MET A 164 -10.62 -2.94 -10.22
CA MET A 164 -11.72 -3.10 -11.17
C MET A 164 -11.72 -4.50 -11.79
N ASP A 165 -12.68 -4.81 -12.65
CA ASP A 165 -12.61 -6.01 -13.47
C ASP A 165 -11.43 -5.95 -14.46
N ALA A 166 -10.71 -7.06 -14.61
CA ALA A 166 -9.49 -7.13 -15.42
C ALA A 166 -9.75 -7.13 -16.94
N GLY A 167 -11.00 -7.34 -17.36
CA GLY A 167 -11.36 -7.51 -18.76
C GLY A 167 -11.50 -6.23 -19.59
N HIS A 168 -11.29 -5.06 -18.98
CA HIS A 168 -11.57 -3.76 -19.58
C HIS A 168 -10.41 -2.78 -19.51
N GLN A 169 -10.46 -1.76 -20.38
CA GLN A 169 -9.68 -0.53 -20.22
C GLN A 169 -10.55 0.53 -19.58
N TYR A 170 -9.96 1.45 -18.85
CA TYR A 170 -10.68 2.41 -18.02
C TYR A 170 -10.29 3.85 -18.30
N GLU A 171 -11.23 4.74 -18.04
CA GLU A 171 -11.00 6.18 -17.87
C GLU A 171 -11.31 6.55 -16.42
N VAL A 172 -10.53 7.47 -15.87
CA VAL A 172 -10.66 7.93 -14.48
C VAL A 172 -10.86 9.44 -14.45
N PHE A 173 -11.89 9.87 -13.72
CA PHE A 173 -12.23 11.28 -13.58
C PHE A 173 -12.33 11.68 -12.11
N PHE A 174 -11.82 12.85 -11.78
CA PHE A 174 -12.05 13.50 -10.50
C PHE A 174 -12.73 14.83 -10.72
N ASN A 175 -13.92 15.03 -10.12
CA ASN A 175 -14.79 16.18 -10.36
C ASN A 175 -15.03 16.45 -11.87
N GLY A 176 -15.25 15.40 -12.64
CA GLY A 176 -15.48 15.45 -14.08
C GLY A 176 -14.24 15.75 -14.94
N LYS A 177 -13.05 15.87 -14.35
CA LYS A 177 -11.79 16.08 -15.08
C LYS A 177 -10.97 14.79 -15.10
N PRO A 178 -10.35 14.44 -16.25
CA PRO A 178 -9.47 13.28 -16.32
C PRO A 178 -8.32 13.41 -15.32
N VAL A 179 -7.97 12.29 -14.66
CA VAL A 179 -6.82 12.21 -13.76
C VAL A 179 -5.90 11.07 -14.19
N GLN A 180 -4.64 11.18 -13.79
CA GLN A 180 -3.64 10.15 -14.09
C GLN A 180 -3.84 8.92 -13.23
N TYR A 181 -3.58 7.77 -13.81
CA TYR A 181 -3.55 6.50 -13.11
C TYR A 181 -2.54 5.55 -13.75
N ARG A 182 -2.09 4.58 -13.00
CA ARG A 182 -1.27 3.46 -13.46
C ARG A 182 -2.11 2.18 -13.37
N SER A 183 -2.18 1.42 -14.44
CA SER A 183 -2.79 0.09 -14.43
C SER A 183 -1.80 -0.95 -13.93
N GLY A 184 -2.27 -1.87 -13.12
CA GLY A 184 -1.50 -3.01 -12.64
C GLY A 184 -2.18 -4.34 -12.96
N HIS A 185 -1.79 -5.37 -12.23
CA HIS A 185 -2.36 -6.71 -12.37
C HIS A 185 -3.84 -6.74 -12.00
N ALA A 186 -4.59 -7.67 -12.61
CA ALA A 186 -5.96 -8.00 -12.22
C ALA A 186 -6.93 -6.79 -12.17
N GLY A 187 -6.78 -5.81 -13.05
CA GLY A 187 -7.67 -4.64 -13.10
C GLY A 187 -7.40 -3.59 -12.04
N MET A 188 -6.28 -3.68 -11.30
CA MET A 188 -5.88 -2.67 -10.33
C MET A 188 -5.55 -1.35 -11.03
N LEU A 189 -6.11 -0.27 -10.51
CA LEU A 189 -5.83 1.10 -10.90
C LEU A 189 -5.27 1.85 -9.68
N GLU A 190 -4.05 2.35 -9.82
CA GLU A 190 -3.43 3.29 -8.89
C GLU A 190 -3.69 4.70 -9.41
N ILE A 191 -4.57 5.41 -8.76
CA ILE A 191 -5.10 6.69 -9.20
C ILE A 191 -4.40 7.81 -8.46
N THR A 192 -3.86 8.79 -9.19
CA THR A 192 -3.31 10.02 -8.62
C THR A 192 -4.46 11.01 -8.38
N LEU A 193 -4.78 11.23 -7.12
CA LEU A 193 -5.75 12.25 -6.70
C LEU A 193 -5.10 13.64 -6.69
N PRO A 194 -5.75 14.67 -7.25
CA PRO A 194 -5.17 16.00 -7.32
C PRO A 194 -5.01 16.64 -5.94
N ALA A 195 -4.09 17.58 -5.84
CA ALA A 195 -3.82 18.35 -4.62
C ALA A 195 -5.06 19.15 -4.19
N THR A 196 -5.80 18.64 -3.22
CA THR A 196 -7.01 19.26 -2.67
C THR A 196 -7.22 18.86 -1.21
N ASN A 197 -7.89 19.72 -0.44
CA ASN A 197 -8.44 19.41 0.89
C ASN A 197 -9.97 19.58 0.89
N LYS A 198 -10.58 19.60 -0.28
CA LYS A 198 -12.04 19.70 -0.45
C LYS A 198 -12.58 18.35 -0.85
N THR A 199 -13.82 18.08 -0.51
CA THR A 199 -14.57 16.93 -1.03
C THR A 199 -14.52 16.87 -2.54
N GLY A 200 -14.59 15.69 -3.11
CA GLY A 200 -14.63 15.48 -4.55
C GLY A 200 -15.29 14.17 -4.93
N GLU A 201 -15.68 14.09 -6.19
CA GLU A 201 -16.27 12.89 -6.79
C GLU A 201 -15.24 12.19 -7.68
N LEU A 202 -15.04 10.91 -7.43
CA LEU A 202 -14.24 10.03 -8.29
C LEU A 202 -15.20 9.17 -9.14
N GLU A 203 -14.91 9.07 -10.43
CA GLU A 203 -15.59 8.14 -11.35
C GLU A 203 -14.54 7.34 -12.13
N VAL A 204 -14.71 6.03 -12.14
CA VAL A 204 -13.99 5.09 -13.01
C VAL A 204 -15.01 4.41 -13.90
N ARG A 205 -14.75 4.40 -15.20
CA ARG A 205 -15.63 3.76 -16.19
C ARG A 205 -14.82 3.10 -17.31
N THR A 206 -15.42 2.11 -17.96
CA THR A 206 -14.81 1.49 -19.14
C THR A 206 -14.69 2.47 -20.29
N LEU A 207 -13.60 2.32 -21.03
CA LEU A 207 -13.49 2.85 -22.39
C LEU A 207 -14.36 1.95 -23.29
N ASP A 208 -15.46 2.50 -23.78
CA ASP A 208 -16.33 1.83 -24.77
C ASP A 208 -15.71 1.82 -26.17
#